data_0295d2c19076d7b58cbda2a6d091469e
#
_entry.id   0295d2c19076d7b58cbda2a6d091469e
#
_cell.length_a   1.000
_cell.length_b   1.000
_cell.length_c   1.000
_cell.angle_alpha   90.00
_cell.angle_beta   90.00
_cell.angle_gamma   90.00
#
_symmetry.space_group_name_H-M   'P 1'
#
loop_
_entity.id
_entity.type
_entity.pdbx_description
1 polymer ?
#
loop_
_entity_poly.entity_id
_entity_poly.type
_entity_poly.pdbx_seq_one_letter_code
_entity_poly.pdbx_strand_id
1 'polypeptide(L)'
;MDVNNLAHLQRNLPKAYVFKPLGVSEQEKEASLYGDLSVALAILAEKTDSDSKLAAYCRALLAFLGVANEKKWTYLLLLSPEELKQFKQKWQTKSFSKIYLILQQQLMKSYFERRSDYFVHAWRIFIKFGLVELNLTETEIEEYCERLATK
;
A
#
# COMPACT_ATOMS: atom_id res chain seq x y z
N MET A 1 8.91 6.93 8.77
CA MET A 1 8.11 7.17 7.54
C MET A 1 6.93 8.06 7.89
N ASP A 2 6.80 9.16 7.19
CA ASP A 2 5.73 10.13 7.43
C ASP A 2 4.47 9.74 6.64
N VAL A 3 3.65 8.88 7.24
CA VAL A 3 2.42 8.37 6.61
C VAL A 3 1.42 9.49 6.37
N ASN A 4 1.32 10.47 7.27
CA ASN A 4 0.41 11.60 7.09
C ASN A 4 0.75 12.42 5.85
N ASN A 5 2.03 12.69 5.61
CA ASN A 5 2.47 13.40 4.42
C ASN A 5 2.19 12.59 3.15
N LEU A 6 2.49 11.29 3.18
CA LEU A 6 2.22 10.41 2.04
C LEU A 6 0.72 10.33 1.72
N ALA A 7 -0.12 10.27 2.75
CA ALA A 7 -1.57 10.28 2.57
C ALA A 7 -2.05 11.60 1.95
N HIS A 8 -1.45 12.71 2.38
CA HIS A 8 -1.76 14.03 1.80
C HIS A 8 -1.35 14.10 0.32
N LEU A 9 -0.17 13.60 -0.01
CA LEU A 9 0.29 13.53 -1.41
C LEU A 9 -0.68 12.71 -2.25
N GLN A 10 -1.13 11.58 -1.74
CA GLN A 10 -2.06 10.71 -2.46
C GLN A 10 -3.39 11.43 -2.77
N ARG A 11 -3.91 12.22 -1.83
CA ARG A 11 -5.18 12.94 -2.04
C ARG A 11 -5.07 13.96 -3.18
N ASN A 12 -3.88 14.47 -3.45
CA ASN A 12 -3.64 15.49 -4.46
C ASN A 12 -3.23 14.91 -5.81
N LEU A 13 -3.04 13.59 -5.92
CA LEU A 13 -2.72 12.96 -7.18
C LEU A 13 -3.98 12.83 -8.06
N PRO A 14 -3.82 12.92 -9.39
CA PRO A 14 -4.94 12.67 -10.30
C PRO A 14 -5.49 11.25 -10.10
N LYS A 15 -6.82 11.14 -10.11
CA LYS A 15 -7.47 9.85 -9.94
C LYS A 15 -7.50 9.11 -11.27
N ALA A 16 -6.70 8.05 -11.39
CA ALA A 16 -6.68 7.17 -12.55
C ALA A 16 -7.05 5.76 -12.08
N TYR A 17 -8.31 5.41 -12.25
CA TYR A 17 -8.81 4.10 -11.82
C TYR A 17 -8.50 3.03 -12.85
N VAL A 18 -8.03 1.85 -12.40
CA VAL A 18 -8.02 0.64 -13.22
C VAL A 18 -9.48 0.19 -13.43
N PHE A 19 -10.25 0.18 -12.34
CA PHE A 19 -11.68 -0.13 -12.38
C PHE A 19 -12.46 1.16 -12.14
N LYS A 20 -12.99 1.74 -13.21
CA LYS A 20 -13.74 2.99 -13.09
C LYS A 20 -15.04 2.75 -12.31
N PRO A 21 -15.34 3.55 -11.27
CA PRO A 21 -16.57 3.39 -10.52
C PRO A 21 -17.81 3.57 -11.39
N LEU A 22 -18.82 2.73 -11.15
CA LEU A 22 -20.12 2.88 -11.76
C LEU A 22 -20.96 3.89 -10.96
N GLY A 23 -21.13 5.08 -11.51
CA GLY A 23 -21.87 6.14 -10.83
C GLY A 23 -21.08 6.78 -9.71
N VAL A 24 -21.78 7.33 -8.72
CA VAL A 24 -21.18 8.16 -7.65
C VAL A 24 -21.36 7.59 -6.25
N SER A 25 -21.80 6.32 -6.11
CA SER A 25 -21.99 5.72 -4.79
C SER A 25 -20.64 5.49 -4.11
N GLU A 26 -20.63 5.66 -2.78
CA GLU A 26 -19.43 5.40 -1.96
C GLU A 26 -19.00 3.95 -2.04
N GLN A 27 -19.97 3.02 -2.09
CA GLN A 27 -19.70 1.59 -2.17
C GLN A 27 -18.97 1.22 -3.46
N GLU A 28 -19.40 1.80 -4.59
CA GLU A 28 -18.76 1.54 -5.88
C GLU A 28 -17.34 2.14 -5.92
N LYS A 29 -17.17 3.33 -5.37
CA LYS A 29 -15.87 3.97 -5.27
C LYS A 29 -14.91 3.16 -4.40
N GLU A 30 -15.41 2.66 -3.28
CA GLU A 30 -14.62 1.80 -2.38
C GLU A 30 -14.18 0.52 -3.09
N ALA A 31 -15.09 -0.14 -3.80
CA ALA A 31 -14.78 -1.35 -4.56
C ALA A 31 -13.70 -1.08 -5.61
N SER A 32 -13.79 0.05 -6.32
CA SER A 32 -12.81 0.45 -7.33
C SER A 32 -11.43 0.65 -6.71
N LEU A 33 -11.35 1.29 -5.54
CA LEU A 33 -10.09 1.53 -4.87
C LEU A 33 -9.45 0.24 -4.36
N TYR A 34 -10.22 -0.67 -3.81
CA TYR A 34 -9.70 -2.00 -3.42
C TYR A 34 -9.24 -2.79 -4.65
N GLY A 35 -9.97 -2.72 -5.76
CA GLY A 35 -9.58 -3.35 -7.01
C GLY A 35 -8.26 -2.81 -7.54
N ASP A 36 -8.09 -1.49 -7.53
CA ASP A 36 -6.85 -0.82 -7.94
C ASP A 36 -5.67 -1.28 -7.07
N LEU A 37 -5.88 -1.38 -5.76
CA LEU A 37 -4.86 -1.85 -4.83
C LEU A 37 -4.47 -3.30 -5.11
N SER A 38 -5.45 -4.16 -5.34
CA SER A 38 -5.18 -5.56 -5.67
C SER A 38 -4.33 -5.70 -6.93
N VAL A 39 -4.65 -4.92 -7.98
CA VAL A 39 -3.87 -4.90 -9.22
C VAL A 39 -2.47 -4.36 -8.98
N ALA A 40 -2.33 -3.30 -8.19
CA ALA A 40 -1.01 -2.72 -7.88
C ALA A 40 -0.10 -3.74 -7.18
N LEU A 41 -0.66 -4.54 -6.26
CA LEU A 41 0.09 -5.60 -5.60
C LEU A 41 0.50 -6.71 -6.58
N ALA A 42 -0.36 -7.05 -7.53
CA ALA A 42 -0.03 -8.05 -8.55
C ALA A 42 1.11 -7.56 -9.45
N ILE A 43 1.09 -6.29 -9.85
CA ILE A 43 2.17 -5.69 -10.64
C ILE A 43 3.47 -5.67 -9.83
N LEU A 44 3.41 -5.33 -8.55
CA LEU A 44 4.58 -5.37 -7.68
C LEU A 44 5.16 -6.79 -7.61
N ALA A 45 4.31 -7.80 -7.51
CA ALA A 45 4.76 -9.19 -7.46
C ALA A 45 5.58 -9.57 -8.71
N GLU A 46 5.21 -9.04 -9.88
CA GLU A 46 5.96 -9.27 -11.11
C GLU A 46 7.29 -8.51 -11.16
N LYS A 47 7.45 -7.45 -10.35
CA LYS A 47 8.58 -6.53 -10.40
C LYS A 47 9.57 -6.68 -9.26
N THR A 48 9.39 -7.64 -8.37
CA THR A 48 10.19 -7.75 -7.13
C THR A 48 11.69 -7.86 -7.36
N ASP A 49 12.11 -8.42 -8.51
CA ASP A 49 13.52 -8.61 -8.84
C ASP A 49 14.03 -7.64 -9.93
N SER A 50 13.29 -6.57 -10.23
CA SER A 50 13.63 -5.66 -11.31
C SER A 50 13.99 -4.26 -10.79
N ASP A 51 14.61 -3.44 -11.66
CA ASP A 51 14.93 -2.05 -11.33
C ASP A 51 13.67 -1.21 -11.13
N SER A 52 12.51 -1.67 -11.62
CA SER A 52 11.24 -0.97 -11.49
C SER A 52 10.48 -1.33 -10.21
N LYS A 53 11.07 -2.13 -9.31
CA LYS A 53 10.39 -2.52 -8.06
C LYS A 53 10.03 -1.33 -7.17
N LEU A 54 10.87 -0.31 -7.13
CA LEU A 54 10.58 0.90 -6.35
C LEU A 54 9.33 1.60 -6.87
N ALA A 55 9.23 1.79 -8.18
CA ALA A 55 8.06 2.41 -8.80
C ALA A 55 6.79 1.60 -8.52
N ALA A 56 6.86 0.28 -8.70
CA ALA A 56 5.72 -0.61 -8.45
C ALA A 56 5.33 -0.61 -6.97
N TYR A 57 6.31 -0.59 -6.07
CA TYR A 57 6.08 -0.53 -4.62
C TYR A 57 5.37 0.77 -4.22
N CYS A 58 5.87 1.90 -4.73
CA CYS A 58 5.28 3.21 -4.42
C CYS A 58 3.86 3.32 -4.99
N ARG A 59 3.61 2.77 -6.17
CA ARG A 59 2.24 2.70 -6.72
C ARG A 59 1.31 1.94 -5.77
N ALA A 60 1.74 0.78 -5.28
CA ALA A 60 0.95 -0.01 -4.35
C ALA A 60 0.76 0.70 -3.02
N LEU A 61 1.79 1.37 -2.52
CA LEU A 61 1.72 2.15 -1.28
C LEU A 61 0.67 3.27 -1.40
N LEU A 62 0.71 4.00 -2.49
CA LEU A 62 -0.26 5.07 -2.73
C LEU A 62 -1.68 4.51 -2.91
N ALA A 63 -1.83 3.31 -3.48
CA ALA A 63 -3.12 2.64 -3.58
C ALA A 63 -3.66 2.25 -2.19
N PHE A 64 -2.80 1.77 -1.28
CA PHE A 64 -3.18 1.56 0.12
C PHE A 64 -3.72 2.84 0.75
N LEU A 65 -2.99 3.93 0.56
CA LEU A 65 -3.37 5.23 1.13
C LEU A 65 -4.65 5.77 0.48
N GLY A 66 -4.90 5.44 -0.78
CA GLY A 66 -6.16 5.78 -1.45
C GLY A 66 -7.37 5.16 -0.77
N VAL A 67 -7.28 3.86 -0.44
CA VAL A 67 -8.33 3.19 0.33
C VAL A 67 -8.45 3.80 1.73
N ALA A 68 -7.33 4.01 2.40
CA ALA A 68 -7.32 4.56 3.75
C ALA A 68 -7.93 5.96 3.82
N ASN A 69 -7.62 6.82 2.84
CA ASN A 69 -8.19 8.16 2.76
C ASN A 69 -9.71 8.09 2.55
N GLU A 70 -10.18 7.21 1.69
CA GLU A 70 -11.61 7.06 1.43
C GLU A 70 -12.36 6.55 2.67
N LYS A 71 -11.77 5.57 3.37
CA LYS A 71 -12.38 4.96 4.56
C LYS A 71 -12.11 5.75 5.84
N LYS A 72 -11.28 6.80 5.78
CA LYS A 72 -10.84 7.59 6.94
C LYS A 72 -10.08 6.75 7.97
N TRP A 73 -9.26 5.82 7.47
CA TRP A 73 -8.43 4.90 8.26
C TRP A 73 -6.96 5.31 8.35
N THR A 74 -6.58 6.46 7.75
CA THR A 74 -5.17 6.88 7.69
C THR A 74 -4.53 6.91 9.07
N TYR A 75 -5.26 7.35 10.10
CA TYR A 75 -4.73 7.41 11.46
C TYR A 75 -4.36 6.03 12.03
N LEU A 76 -4.94 4.96 11.49
CA LEU A 76 -4.61 3.58 11.90
C LEU A 76 -3.33 3.07 11.25
N LEU A 77 -2.83 3.75 10.22
CA LEU A 77 -1.67 3.31 9.44
C LEU A 77 -0.37 3.96 9.91
N LEU A 78 -0.43 4.86 10.89
CA LEU A 78 0.76 5.56 11.39
C LEU A 78 1.75 4.56 11.99
N LEU A 79 3.03 4.80 11.72
CA LEU A 79 4.12 3.94 12.15
C LEU A 79 5.10 4.74 12.98
N SER A 80 5.41 4.26 14.18
CA SER A 80 6.44 4.88 15.01
C SER A 80 7.84 4.45 14.54
N PRO A 81 8.88 5.25 14.85
CA PRO A 81 10.25 4.82 14.55
C PRO A 81 10.61 3.48 15.19
N GLU A 82 10.08 3.20 16.39
CA GLU A 82 10.31 1.92 17.08
C GLU A 82 9.71 0.75 16.33
N GLU A 83 8.50 0.91 15.80
CA GLU A 83 7.84 -0.14 15.02
C GLU A 83 8.61 -0.45 13.73
N LEU A 84 9.08 0.59 13.03
CA LEU A 84 9.90 0.43 11.82
C LEU A 84 11.21 -0.27 12.14
N LYS A 85 11.84 0.08 13.26
CA LYS A 85 13.05 -0.58 13.72
C LYS A 85 12.81 -2.05 14.02
N GLN A 86 11.69 -2.37 14.66
CA GLN A 86 11.31 -3.77 14.94
C GLN A 86 11.12 -4.56 13.66
N PHE A 87 10.50 -3.99 12.62
CA PHE A 87 10.34 -4.65 11.34
C PHE A 87 11.70 -5.03 10.75
N LYS A 88 12.67 -4.11 10.80
CA LYS A 88 14.01 -4.33 10.25
C LYS A 88 14.83 -5.35 11.01
N GLN A 89 14.50 -5.62 12.28
CA GLN A 89 15.20 -6.61 13.10
C GLN A 89 14.74 -8.04 12.87
N LYS A 90 13.58 -8.24 12.24
CA LYS A 90 13.07 -9.57 11.95
C LYS A 90 13.76 -10.14 10.73
N TRP A 91 14.03 -11.44 10.75
CA TRP A 91 14.67 -12.11 9.63
C TRP A 91 13.73 -12.20 8.42
N GLN A 92 14.32 -12.29 7.23
CA GLN A 92 13.59 -12.40 5.98
C GLN A 92 12.98 -13.78 5.82
N THR A 93 11.75 -13.85 5.33
CA THR A 93 11.11 -15.13 5.01
C THR A 93 11.53 -15.64 3.64
N LYS A 94 11.85 -14.72 2.73
CA LYS A 94 12.20 -14.98 1.32
C LYS A 94 11.10 -15.70 0.53
N SER A 95 9.90 -15.85 1.09
CA SER A 95 8.78 -16.46 0.39
C SER A 95 7.82 -15.39 -0.13
N PHE A 96 8.17 -14.78 -1.26
CA PHE A 96 7.39 -13.70 -1.86
C PHE A 96 5.98 -14.16 -2.23
N SER A 97 5.84 -15.42 -2.72
CA SER A 97 4.52 -15.95 -3.06
C SER A 97 3.60 -16.02 -1.85
N LYS A 98 4.12 -16.45 -0.71
CA LYS A 98 3.33 -16.52 0.53
C LYS A 98 2.93 -15.12 1.01
N ILE A 99 3.86 -14.18 0.97
CA ILE A 99 3.58 -12.78 1.36
C ILE A 99 2.49 -12.22 0.46
N TYR A 100 2.61 -12.41 -0.85
CA TYR A 100 1.62 -11.93 -1.81
C TYR A 100 0.24 -12.49 -1.51
N LEU A 101 0.13 -13.81 -1.27
CA LEU A 101 -1.15 -14.44 -1.00
C LEU A 101 -1.77 -13.96 0.31
N ILE A 102 -0.95 -13.75 1.34
CA ILE A 102 -1.42 -13.21 2.62
C ILE A 102 -1.94 -11.77 2.44
N LEU A 103 -1.20 -10.95 1.68
CA LEU A 103 -1.62 -9.57 1.42
C LEU A 103 -2.98 -9.54 0.72
N GLN A 104 -3.15 -10.34 -0.33
CA GLN A 104 -4.41 -10.40 -1.06
C GLN A 104 -5.55 -10.93 -0.17
N GLN A 105 -5.27 -11.95 0.64
CA GLN A 105 -6.27 -12.50 1.56
C GLN A 105 -6.74 -11.45 2.57
N GLN A 106 -5.82 -10.72 3.19
CA GLN A 106 -6.16 -9.70 4.19
C GLN A 106 -6.96 -8.56 3.57
N LEU A 107 -6.62 -8.16 2.34
CA LEU A 107 -7.37 -7.13 1.63
C LEU A 107 -8.79 -7.60 1.33
N MET A 108 -8.95 -8.83 0.85
CA MET A 108 -10.27 -9.38 0.54
C MET A 108 -11.13 -9.48 1.81
N LYS A 109 -10.55 -9.92 2.92
CA LYS A 109 -11.24 -9.97 4.20
C LYS A 109 -11.64 -8.56 4.67
N SER A 110 -10.74 -7.59 4.55
CA SER A 110 -11.03 -6.22 4.92
C SER A 110 -12.24 -5.68 4.14
N TYR A 111 -12.26 -5.92 2.85
CA TYR A 111 -13.34 -5.44 1.99
C TYR A 111 -14.67 -6.14 2.30
N PHE A 112 -14.69 -7.47 2.27
CA PHE A 112 -15.93 -8.24 2.37
C PHE A 112 -16.49 -8.26 3.79
N GLU A 113 -15.64 -8.25 4.82
CA GLU A 113 -16.06 -8.23 6.22
C GLU A 113 -16.19 -6.81 6.78
N ARG A 114 -15.79 -5.79 6.00
CA ARG A 114 -15.83 -4.37 6.37
C ARG A 114 -15.07 -4.08 7.66
N ARG A 115 -13.84 -4.63 7.77
CA ARG A 115 -13.04 -4.52 8.99
C ARG A 115 -11.71 -3.84 8.70
N SER A 116 -11.41 -2.81 9.51
CA SER A 116 -10.16 -2.07 9.40
C SER A 116 -8.95 -2.86 9.90
N ASP A 117 -9.12 -3.75 10.86
CA ASP A 117 -8.00 -4.52 11.43
C ASP A 117 -7.30 -5.40 10.40
N TYR A 118 -8.03 -6.01 9.48
CA TYR A 118 -7.42 -6.75 8.38
C TYR A 118 -6.64 -5.84 7.44
N PHE A 119 -7.16 -4.64 7.19
CA PHE A 119 -6.49 -3.65 6.35
C PHE A 119 -5.18 -3.17 7.00
N VAL A 120 -5.22 -2.87 8.29
CA VAL A 120 -4.03 -2.46 9.05
C VAL A 120 -2.98 -3.58 9.05
N HIS A 121 -3.41 -4.82 9.21
CA HIS A 121 -2.50 -5.97 9.18
C HIS A 121 -1.82 -6.09 7.81
N ALA A 122 -2.60 -5.95 6.73
CA ALA A 122 -2.04 -5.97 5.37
C ALA A 122 -1.02 -4.84 5.17
N TRP A 123 -1.33 -3.63 5.65
CA TRP A 123 -0.43 -2.49 5.57
C TRP A 123 0.89 -2.77 6.27
N ARG A 124 0.86 -3.31 7.49
CA ARG A 124 2.08 -3.60 8.25
C ARG A 124 2.92 -4.67 7.56
N ILE A 125 2.29 -5.71 7.02
CA ILE A 125 3.00 -6.73 6.23
C ILE A 125 3.62 -6.08 4.98
N PHE A 126 2.89 -5.21 4.31
CA PHE A 126 3.35 -4.53 3.10
C PHE A 126 4.57 -3.63 3.38
N ILE A 127 4.53 -2.86 4.47
CA ILE A 127 5.67 -2.00 4.84
C ILE A 127 6.89 -2.85 5.17
N LYS A 128 6.72 -3.91 5.97
CA LYS A 128 7.80 -4.82 6.28
C LYS A 128 8.38 -5.46 5.01
N PHE A 129 7.52 -5.86 4.09
CA PHE A 129 7.93 -6.44 2.81
C PHE A 129 8.85 -5.49 2.05
N GLY A 130 8.46 -4.23 1.93
CA GLY A 130 9.27 -3.23 1.22
C GLY A 130 10.62 -2.98 1.87
N LEU A 131 10.64 -2.82 3.19
CA LEU A 131 11.87 -2.45 3.90
C LEU A 131 12.81 -3.64 4.10
N VAL A 132 12.29 -4.84 4.34
CA VAL A 132 13.09 -6.01 4.70
C VAL A 132 13.33 -6.92 3.49
N GLU A 133 12.26 -7.33 2.80
CA GLU A 133 12.37 -8.30 1.71
C GLU A 133 12.87 -7.65 0.42
N LEU A 134 12.37 -6.46 0.06
CA LEU A 134 12.81 -5.73 -1.12
C LEU A 134 14.01 -4.83 -0.86
N ASN A 135 14.39 -4.67 0.40
CA ASN A 135 15.53 -3.84 0.82
C ASN A 135 15.44 -2.38 0.35
N LEU A 136 14.23 -1.83 0.33
CA LEU A 136 14.01 -0.42 0.02
C LEU A 136 14.19 0.41 1.29
N THR A 137 14.59 1.67 1.13
CA THR A 137 14.69 2.60 2.26
C THR A 137 13.48 3.51 2.32
N GLU A 138 13.18 4.01 3.52
CA GLU A 138 12.11 4.99 3.72
C GLU A 138 12.33 6.24 2.86
N THR A 139 13.58 6.68 2.77
CA THR A 139 13.97 7.86 1.98
C THR A 139 13.66 7.66 0.50
N GLU A 140 14.04 6.51 -0.06
CA GLU A 140 13.75 6.20 -1.47
C GLU A 140 12.25 6.24 -1.75
N ILE A 141 11.46 5.64 -0.87
CA ILE A 141 10.00 5.56 -1.01
C ILE A 141 9.39 6.97 -0.95
N GLU A 142 9.76 7.74 0.06
CA GLU A 142 9.21 9.09 0.25
C GLU A 142 9.59 10.02 -0.90
N GLU A 143 10.85 10.01 -1.32
CA GLU A 143 11.31 10.83 -2.44
C GLU A 143 10.61 10.48 -3.74
N TYR A 144 10.41 9.19 -4.01
CA TYR A 144 9.71 8.76 -5.22
C TYR A 144 8.25 9.25 -5.21
N CYS A 145 7.56 9.10 -4.09
CA CYS A 145 6.17 9.58 -3.96
C CYS A 145 6.09 11.10 -4.14
N GLU A 146 7.02 11.84 -3.56
CA GLU A 146 7.06 13.31 -3.71
C GLU A 146 7.28 13.72 -5.17
N ARG A 147 8.14 13.03 -5.90
CA ARG A 147 8.35 13.32 -7.33
C ARG A 147 7.09 13.07 -8.15
N LEU A 148 6.33 12.04 -7.83
CA LEU A 148 5.05 11.78 -8.51
C LEU A 148 4.06 12.92 -8.27
N ALA A 149 4.05 13.48 -7.08
CA ALA A 149 3.12 14.54 -6.70
C ALA A 149 3.47 15.90 -7.31
N THR A 150 4.72 16.10 -7.74
CA THR A 150 5.17 17.39 -8.30
C THR A 150 5.12 17.46 -9.82
N LYS A 151 4.71 16.40 -10.49
CA LYS A 151 4.58 16.38 -11.95
C LYS A 151 3.30 17.05 -12.43
#